data_9f71e2f39acdec3e1aba30bd29020ab7
#
_entry.id   9f71e2f39acdec3e1aba30bd29020ab7
#
_cell.length_a   1.000
_cell.length_b   1.000
_cell.length_c   1.000
_cell.angle_alpha   90.00
_cell.angle_beta   90.00
_cell.angle_gamma   90.00
#
_symmetry.space_group_name_H-M   'P 1'
#
loop_
_entity.id
_entity.type
_entity.pdbx_description
1 polymer ?
#
loop_
_entity_poly.entity_id
_entity_poly.type
_entity_poly.pdbx_seq_one_letter_code
_entity_poly.pdbx_strand_id
1 'polypeptide(L)'
;HSAMAKRMAQAMIAQGMPEDAANAAANIAATAAIAKAGGCNIAMQLNAIPGLFRTPTFNTGVFHESNIALGSRFTATLGLRYDYSNVVLDYATNALATLSEDVMGQHVDASVSSLLAHKERTHFSQLLPKIGLTYRFGAYASNVYALVSKGYRAGGYNIQMFSDILQSELQAQAQSARGDVTIPHDEAAYERIRQTIAYKPETSWNYEVGTHLNLFDNQLHVDLAAYYMQVHNQQLSVLAGNYGFGRMMVNAGKSHSCGLEASVRGAALDNKLSYGMSYGLTIAKFGEYADSLSDGTVRSYKHNYVPFVPMHTLAASADYRIDIDQTQMLPTRGFTFRSVTVGLNLTAQGQTYWDEANSCKQKFYALLGAHADADFGVCHVNLWMRNLSDTRYNTFAIESAATGTAHTFAQRGNPFQMGVDLGFRF
;
A
#
# COMPACT_ATOMS: atom_id res chain seq x y z
N HIS A 1 35.08 -22.94 13.16
CA HIS A 1 36.09 -22.54 12.16
C HIS A 1 36.84 -21.27 12.55
N SER A 2 36.15 -20.13 12.71
CA SER A 2 36.75 -18.80 12.99
C SER A 2 37.63 -18.79 14.25
N ALA A 3 37.17 -19.36 15.38
CA ALA A 3 37.95 -19.40 16.62
C ALA A 3 39.23 -20.29 16.50
N MET A 4 39.13 -21.40 15.78
CA MET A 4 40.26 -22.29 15.51
C MET A 4 41.31 -21.63 14.59
N ALA A 5 40.83 -21.04 13.49
CA ALA A 5 41.66 -20.29 12.56
C ALA A 5 42.39 -19.13 13.27
N LYS A 6 41.68 -18.37 14.13
CA LYS A 6 42.27 -17.26 14.90
C LYS A 6 43.36 -17.71 15.86
N ARG A 7 43.18 -18.83 16.57
CA ARG A 7 44.22 -19.42 17.44
C ARG A 7 45.42 -19.90 16.65
N MET A 8 45.19 -20.56 15.49
CA MET A 8 46.26 -20.98 14.60
C MET A 8 47.04 -19.80 14.03
N ALA A 9 46.35 -18.74 13.58
CA ALA A 9 47.00 -17.53 13.10
C ALA A 9 47.88 -16.87 14.18
N GLN A 10 47.39 -16.75 15.41
CA GLN A 10 48.15 -16.19 16.53
C GLN A 10 49.42 -17.01 16.82
N ALA A 11 49.33 -18.35 16.78
CA ALA A 11 50.49 -19.20 16.95
C ALA A 11 51.54 -19.04 15.82
N MET A 12 51.09 -18.88 14.58
CA MET A 12 51.95 -18.66 13.42
C MET A 12 52.62 -17.28 13.45
N ILE A 13 51.90 -16.24 13.88
CA ILE A 13 52.44 -14.90 14.09
C ILE A 13 53.51 -14.92 15.20
N ALA A 14 53.27 -15.64 16.30
CA ALA A 14 54.24 -15.81 17.38
C ALA A 14 55.52 -16.52 16.93
N GLN A 15 55.48 -17.29 15.83
CA GLN A 15 56.62 -17.95 15.19
C GLN A 15 57.28 -17.08 14.09
N GLY A 16 56.86 -15.82 13.94
CA GLY A 16 57.49 -14.86 13.02
C GLY A 16 56.86 -14.80 11.62
N MET A 17 55.71 -15.42 11.41
CA MET A 17 55.02 -15.33 10.13
C MET A 17 54.32 -13.96 10.00
N PRO A 18 54.40 -13.27 8.84
CA PRO A 18 53.63 -12.06 8.60
C PRO A 18 52.11 -12.28 8.79
N GLU A 19 51.44 -11.31 9.38
CA GLU A 19 50.00 -11.40 9.81
C GLU A 19 49.06 -11.87 8.70
N ASP A 20 49.17 -11.27 7.50
CA ASP A 20 48.34 -11.67 6.35
C ASP A 20 48.56 -13.10 5.89
N ALA A 21 49.84 -13.55 5.87
CA ALA A 21 50.21 -14.90 5.51
C ALA A 21 49.78 -15.90 6.59
N ALA A 22 49.91 -15.54 7.88
CA ALA A 22 49.45 -16.34 8.99
C ALA A 22 47.93 -16.53 9.00
N ASN A 23 47.17 -15.48 8.74
CA ASN A 23 45.70 -15.54 8.63
C ASN A 23 45.25 -16.43 7.46
N ALA A 24 45.88 -16.30 6.31
CA ALA A 24 45.57 -17.14 5.15
C ALA A 24 45.89 -18.61 5.38
N ALA A 25 47.12 -18.91 5.91
CA ALA A 25 47.55 -20.25 6.22
C ALA A 25 46.71 -20.92 7.33
N ALA A 26 46.34 -20.15 8.36
CA ALA A 26 45.49 -20.61 9.45
C ALA A 26 44.06 -20.95 8.99
N ASN A 27 43.49 -20.18 8.09
CA ASN A 27 42.18 -20.48 7.50
C ASN A 27 42.21 -21.79 6.69
N ILE A 28 43.26 -21.99 5.87
CA ILE A 28 43.44 -23.24 5.10
C ILE A 28 43.63 -24.43 6.03
N ALA A 29 44.50 -24.29 7.06
CA ALA A 29 44.78 -25.35 8.01
C ALA A 29 43.54 -25.70 8.87
N ALA A 30 42.77 -24.71 9.30
CA ALA A 30 41.53 -24.93 10.05
C ALA A 30 40.50 -25.66 9.18
N THR A 31 40.34 -25.26 7.91
CA THR A 31 39.45 -25.92 6.96
C THR A 31 39.85 -27.38 6.74
N ALA A 32 41.15 -27.65 6.53
CA ALA A 32 41.67 -29.00 6.34
C ALA A 32 41.54 -29.87 7.60
N ALA A 33 41.76 -29.31 8.79
CA ALA A 33 41.60 -30.01 10.07
C ALA A 33 40.13 -30.40 10.33
N ILE A 34 39.19 -29.51 10.05
CA ILE A 34 37.75 -29.77 10.15
C ILE A 34 37.30 -30.84 9.15
N ALA A 35 37.75 -30.76 7.89
CA ALA A 35 37.46 -31.77 6.88
C ALA A 35 38.03 -33.15 7.26
N LYS A 36 39.24 -33.20 7.79
CA LYS A 36 39.91 -34.45 8.26
C LYS A 36 39.23 -35.06 9.48
N ALA A 37 38.61 -34.24 10.34
CA ALA A 37 37.89 -34.69 11.53
C ALA A 37 36.42 -35.05 11.27
N GLY A 38 36.01 -35.22 10.02
CA GLY A 38 34.63 -35.57 9.66
C GLY A 38 33.73 -34.38 9.26
N GLY A 39 34.37 -33.19 9.12
CA GLY A 39 33.65 -31.97 8.74
C GLY A 39 32.99 -31.27 9.93
N CYS A 40 32.27 -30.18 9.61
CA CYS A 40 31.37 -29.51 10.52
C CYS A 40 30.04 -29.34 9.75
N ASN A 41 29.02 -30.02 10.21
CA ASN A 41 27.68 -29.89 9.66
C ASN A 41 26.77 -29.25 10.73
N ILE A 42 26.22 -28.09 10.43
CA ILE A 42 25.34 -27.39 11.33
C ILE A 42 23.98 -27.31 10.62
N ALA A 43 22.97 -27.96 11.18
CA ALA A 43 21.61 -27.86 10.74
C ALA A 43 20.82 -27.03 11.75
N MET A 44 20.16 -25.98 11.30
CA MET A 44 19.27 -25.18 12.11
C MET A 44 17.84 -25.35 11.55
N GLN A 45 16.94 -25.78 12.39
CA GLN A 45 15.52 -25.87 12.07
C GLN A 45 14.74 -24.86 12.90
N LEU A 46 14.06 -23.94 12.23
CA LEU A 46 13.15 -22.99 12.84
C LEU A 46 11.76 -23.60 12.87
N ASN A 47 11.13 -23.64 14.04
CA ASN A 47 9.75 -24.02 14.19
C ASN A 47 8.82 -22.87 13.76
N ALA A 48 7.50 -23.16 13.60
CA ALA A 48 6.51 -22.12 13.37
C ALA A 48 6.58 -21.05 14.47
N ILE A 49 6.38 -19.79 14.09
CA ILE A 49 6.36 -18.63 14.99
C ILE A 49 4.89 -18.30 15.31
N PRO A 50 4.29 -18.88 16.34
CA PRO A 50 2.94 -18.55 16.73
C PRO A 50 2.89 -17.19 17.42
N GLY A 51 1.82 -16.44 17.22
CA GLY A 51 1.64 -15.16 17.89
C GLY A 51 0.18 -14.78 18.05
N LEU A 52 -0.13 -14.19 19.19
CA LEU A 52 -1.40 -13.54 19.46
C LEU A 52 -1.16 -12.03 19.49
N PHE A 53 -1.86 -11.29 18.61
CA PHE A 53 -1.75 -9.86 18.48
C PHE A 53 -3.14 -9.24 18.61
N ARG A 54 -3.29 -8.30 19.54
CA ARG A 54 -4.50 -7.51 19.71
C ARG A 54 -4.16 -6.05 19.51
N THR A 55 -4.87 -5.39 18.62
CA THR A 55 -4.62 -3.99 18.24
C THR A 55 -5.84 -3.10 18.47
N PRO A 56 -6.36 -3.00 19.71
CA PRO A 56 -7.48 -2.10 19.96
C PRO A 56 -7.06 -0.66 19.71
N THR A 57 -7.88 0.05 18.94
CA THR A 57 -7.67 1.46 18.61
C THR A 57 -8.90 2.25 19.01
N PHE A 58 -8.69 3.36 19.71
CA PHE A 58 -9.72 4.32 20.03
C PHE A 58 -9.44 5.62 19.30
N ASN A 59 -10.38 6.05 18.46
CA ASN A 59 -10.28 7.31 17.71
C ASN A 59 -11.48 8.19 18.07
N THR A 60 -11.21 9.47 18.32
CA THR A 60 -12.24 10.48 18.50
C THR A 60 -11.84 11.75 17.77
N GLY A 61 -12.84 12.46 17.24
CA GLY A 61 -12.62 13.72 16.56
C GLY A 61 -13.75 14.70 16.89
N VAL A 62 -13.39 15.94 17.16
CA VAL A 62 -14.32 17.05 17.31
C VAL A 62 -14.04 18.03 16.18
N PHE A 63 -15.09 18.48 15.48
CA PHE A 63 -14.92 19.41 14.38
C PHE A 63 -16.01 20.46 14.36
N HIS A 64 -15.66 21.60 13.79
CA HIS A 64 -16.58 22.68 13.46
C HIS A 64 -16.26 23.22 12.06
N GLU A 65 -17.29 23.49 11.27
CA GLU A 65 -17.15 24.16 9.98
C GLU A 65 -18.23 25.23 9.87
N SER A 66 -17.82 26.44 9.46
CA SER A 66 -18.71 27.57 9.21
C SER A 66 -18.56 28.02 7.77
N ASN A 67 -19.69 28.19 7.10
CA ASN A 67 -19.79 28.84 5.80
C ASN A 67 -20.38 30.25 5.98
N ILE A 68 -19.56 31.25 5.80
CA ILE A 68 -19.86 32.66 6.07
C ILE A 68 -20.11 33.36 4.73
N ALA A 69 -21.33 33.83 4.52
CA ALA A 69 -21.67 34.63 3.34
C ALA A 69 -21.03 36.01 3.45
N LEU A 70 -20.16 36.35 2.52
CA LEU A 70 -19.52 37.66 2.38
C LEU A 70 -20.19 38.40 1.22
N GLY A 71 -21.41 38.93 1.47
CA GLY A 71 -22.25 39.49 0.44
C GLY A 71 -23.02 38.45 -0.38
N SER A 72 -23.44 38.78 -1.59
CA SER A 72 -24.31 37.93 -2.42
C SER A 72 -23.58 36.84 -3.21
N ARG A 73 -22.26 36.98 -3.41
CA ARG A 73 -21.48 36.13 -4.33
C ARG A 73 -20.33 35.37 -3.67
N PHE A 74 -19.80 35.87 -2.56
CA PHE A 74 -18.68 35.25 -1.87
C PHE A 74 -19.12 34.43 -0.67
N THR A 75 -18.51 33.29 -0.46
CA THR A 75 -18.67 32.48 0.76
C THR A 75 -17.28 32.10 1.25
N ALA A 76 -16.97 32.44 2.49
CA ALA A 76 -15.77 31.97 3.18
C ALA A 76 -16.11 30.69 3.94
N THR A 77 -15.27 29.67 3.81
CA THR A 77 -15.36 28.41 4.58
C THR A 77 -14.24 28.38 5.59
N LEU A 78 -14.57 28.24 6.87
CA LEU A 78 -13.62 28.10 7.97
C LEU A 78 -13.93 26.80 8.70
N GLY A 79 -13.00 25.87 8.69
CA GLY A 79 -13.11 24.58 9.35
C GLY A 79 -11.94 24.34 10.30
N LEU A 80 -12.24 23.69 11.40
CA LEU A 80 -11.23 23.22 12.36
C LEU A 80 -11.68 21.87 12.88
N ARG A 81 -10.76 20.88 12.83
CA ARG A 81 -10.98 19.56 13.39
C ARG A 81 -9.81 19.21 14.31
N TYR A 82 -10.12 18.67 15.46
CA TYR A 82 -9.14 18.04 16.35
C TYR A 82 -9.38 16.55 16.40
N ASP A 83 -8.36 15.77 16.03
CA ASP A 83 -8.38 14.32 16.09
C ASP A 83 -7.44 13.82 17.18
N TYR A 84 -7.92 12.84 17.94
CA TYR A 84 -7.16 12.09 18.92
C TYR A 84 -7.27 10.59 18.60
N SER A 85 -6.13 9.91 18.54
CA SER A 85 -6.02 8.46 18.31
C SER A 85 -5.19 7.83 19.42
N ASN A 86 -5.71 6.79 20.06
CA ASN A 86 -4.96 5.95 20.98
C ASN A 86 -4.86 4.55 20.39
N VAL A 87 -3.64 4.11 20.15
CA VAL A 87 -3.32 2.82 19.53
C VAL A 87 -2.61 1.95 20.54
N VAL A 88 -3.12 0.76 20.74
CA VAL A 88 -2.55 -0.24 21.64
C VAL A 88 -2.13 -1.44 20.82
N LEU A 89 -0.97 -2.01 21.14
CA LEU A 89 -0.55 -3.32 20.67
C LEU A 89 -0.28 -4.19 21.89
N ASP A 90 -1.08 -5.23 22.07
CA ASP A 90 -0.93 -6.25 23.09
C ASP A 90 -0.53 -7.55 22.39
N TYR A 91 0.66 -8.05 22.66
CA TYR A 91 1.22 -9.17 21.93
C TYR A 91 1.87 -10.22 22.82
N ALA A 92 1.76 -11.46 22.38
CA ALA A 92 2.50 -12.60 22.89
C ALA A 92 2.89 -13.49 21.70
N THR A 93 4.19 -13.64 21.49
CA THR A 93 4.74 -14.45 20.39
C THR A 93 6.02 -15.12 20.84
N ASN A 94 6.33 -16.26 20.26
CA ASN A 94 7.56 -16.99 20.59
C ASN A 94 8.12 -17.67 19.34
N ALA A 95 9.41 -17.95 19.40
CA ALA A 95 10.09 -18.73 18.39
C ALA A 95 11.07 -19.72 19.05
N LEU A 96 11.26 -20.86 18.43
CA LEU A 96 12.20 -21.90 18.83
C LEU A 96 13.00 -22.34 17.62
N ALA A 97 14.33 -22.33 17.75
CA ALA A 97 15.24 -22.95 16.80
C ALA A 97 15.91 -24.15 17.46
N THR A 98 15.88 -25.27 16.78
CA THR A 98 16.68 -26.44 17.16
C THR A 98 17.93 -26.49 16.28
N LEU A 99 19.04 -26.72 16.92
CA LEU A 99 20.38 -26.81 16.32
C LEU A 99 20.88 -28.23 16.46
N SER A 100 21.34 -28.79 15.38
CA SER A 100 22.02 -30.07 15.37
C SER A 100 23.41 -29.87 14.75
N GLU A 101 24.44 -30.02 15.55
CA GLU A 101 25.85 -29.79 15.17
C GLU A 101 26.62 -31.09 15.22
N ASP A 102 27.17 -31.54 14.09
CA ASP A 102 28.17 -32.58 14.00
C ASP A 102 29.54 -31.92 13.88
N VAL A 103 30.28 -31.86 14.96
CA VAL A 103 31.61 -31.24 15.00
C VAL A 103 32.63 -32.28 15.44
N MET A 104 33.58 -32.59 14.58
CA MET A 104 34.69 -33.53 14.86
C MET A 104 34.23 -34.92 15.36
N GLY A 105 33.08 -35.40 14.83
CA GLY A 105 32.52 -36.71 15.20
C GLY A 105 31.73 -36.70 16.50
N GLN A 106 31.51 -35.57 17.12
CA GLN A 106 30.58 -35.40 18.24
C GLN A 106 29.30 -34.75 17.77
N HIS A 107 28.17 -35.35 18.10
CA HIS A 107 26.85 -34.81 17.88
C HIS A 107 26.41 -33.99 19.09
N VAL A 108 26.05 -32.76 18.86
CA VAL A 108 25.54 -31.84 19.90
C VAL A 108 24.21 -31.25 19.44
N ASP A 109 23.21 -31.51 20.25
CA ASP A 109 21.91 -30.83 20.10
C ASP A 109 21.84 -29.63 21.03
N ALA A 110 21.31 -28.54 20.51
CA ALA A 110 21.05 -27.31 21.25
C ALA A 110 19.73 -26.69 20.81
N SER A 111 19.10 -25.93 21.68
CA SER A 111 17.93 -25.17 21.32
C SER A 111 18.07 -23.70 21.73
N VAL A 112 17.54 -22.81 20.91
CA VAL A 112 17.44 -21.37 21.22
C VAL A 112 15.98 -20.98 21.15
N SER A 113 15.49 -20.41 22.23
CA SER A 113 14.12 -19.91 22.31
C SER A 113 14.07 -18.42 22.62
N SER A 114 13.08 -17.73 22.05
CA SER A 114 12.76 -16.35 22.34
C SER A 114 11.26 -16.24 22.61
N LEU A 115 10.89 -15.54 23.69
CA LEU A 115 9.50 -15.25 24.06
C LEU A 115 9.36 -13.75 24.22
N LEU A 116 8.47 -13.15 23.43
CA LEU A 116 8.11 -11.77 23.50
C LEU A 116 6.64 -11.61 23.92
N ALA A 117 6.41 -10.97 25.07
CA ALA A 117 5.08 -10.71 25.57
C ALA A 117 5.07 -9.34 26.26
N HIS A 118 4.38 -8.38 25.63
CA HIS A 118 4.33 -7.00 26.15
C HIS A 118 3.10 -6.26 25.62
N LYS A 119 2.84 -5.09 26.23
CA LYS A 119 1.74 -4.23 25.83
C LYS A 119 2.25 -2.81 25.57
N GLU A 120 2.26 -2.44 24.31
CA GLU A 120 2.62 -1.12 23.85
C GLU A 120 1.40 -0.20 23.75
N ARG A 121 1.59 1.06 24.04
CA ARG A 121 0.57 2.10 23.87
C ARG A 121 1.18 3.37 23.34
N THR A 122 0.54 3.93 22.34
CA THR A 122 0.89 5.24 21.80
C THR A 122 -0.37 6.05 21.51
N HIS A 123 -0.23 7.37 21.51
CA HIS A 123 -1.32 8.29 21.19
C HIS A 123 -0.83 9.35 20.23
N PHE A 124 -1.74 9.80 19.39
CA PHE A 124 -1.51 10.85 18.41
C PHE A 124 -2.63 11.87 18.50
N SER A 125 -2.28 13.14 18.38
CA SER A 125 -3.27 14.21 18.29
C SER A 125 -2.90 15.16 17.17
N GLN A 126 -3.89 15.65 16.42
CA GLN A 126 -3.69 16.58 15.31
C GLN A 126 -4.79 17.61 15.24
N LEU A 127 -4.37 18.84 14.95
CA LEU A 127 -5.26 19.93 14.62
C LEU A 127 -5.25 20.11 13.09
N LEU A 128 -6.44 20.08 12.49
CA LEU A 128 -6.65 20.02 11.04
C LEU A 128 -7.49 21.23 10.60
N PRO A 129 -6.85 22.36 10.29
CA PRO A 129 -7.53 23.54 9.76
C PRO A 129 -7.92 23.34 8.28
N LYS A 130 -9.02 24.02 7.90
CA LYS A 130 -9.52 24.15 6.53
C LYS A 130 -9.96 25.59 6.31
N ILE A 131 -9.46 26.23 5.25
CA ILE A 131 -9.82 27.58 4.86
C ILE A 131 -10.13 27.58 3.38
N GLY A 132 -11.30 28.11 3.00
CA GLY A 132 -11.75 28.17 1.62
C GLY A 132 -12.45 29.48 1.30
N LEU A 133 -12.42 29.86 0.04
CA LEU A 133 -13.18 30.97 -0.51
C LEU A 133 -13.84 30.52 -1.80
N THR A 134 -15.15 30.76 -1.90
CA THR A 134 -15.94 30.42 -3.09
C THR A 134 -16.58 31.69 -3.64
N TYR A 135 -16.48 31.91 -4.94
CA TYR A 135 -17.15 32.97 -5.67
C TYR A 135 -18.19 32.36 -6.60
N ARG A 136 -19.46 32.77 -6.44
CA ARG A 136 -20.60 32.33 -7.25
C ARG A 136 -20.88 33.32 -8.35
N PHE A 137 -21.17 32.82 -9.56
CA PHE A 137 -21.50 33.59 -10.73
C PHE A 137 -22.53 32.88 -11.61
N GLY A 138 -23.15 33.64 -12.54
CA GLY A 138 -24.14 33.13 -13.48
C GLY A 138 -25.49 32.79 -12.84
N ALA A 139 -26.45 32.44 -13.69
CA ALA A 139 -27.84 32.16 -13.30
C ALA A 139 -28.00 30.80 -12.59
N TYR A 140 -27.08 29.82 -12.85
CA TYR A 140 -27.17 28.45 -12.39
C TYR A 140 -26.14 28.13 -11.27
N ALA A 141 -25.77 29.17 -10.50
CA ALA A 141 -24.85 29.05 -9.35
C ALA A 141 -23.51 28.38 -9.67
N SER A 142 -23.00 28.58 -10.87
CA SER A 142 -21.62 28.26 -11.20
C SER A 142 -20.67 28.96 -10.23
N ASN A 143 -19.55 28.34 -9.92
CA ASN A 143 -18.61 28.92 -8.96
C ASN A 143 -17.17 28.58 -9.28
N VAL A 144 -16.26 29.41 -8.76
CA VAL A 144 -14.84 29.11 -8.60
C VAL A 144 -14.50 29.11 -7.11
N TYR A 145 -13.56 28.28 -6.72
CA TYR A 145 -13.13 28.20 -5.33
C TYR A 145 -11.61 28.03 -5.21
N ALA A 146 -11.11 28.42 -4.05
CA ALA A 146 -9.77 28.09 -3.60
C ALA A 146 -9.86 27.54 -2.18
N LEU A 147 -9.08 26.51 -1.89
CA LEU A 147 -9.10 25.78 -0.63
C LEU A 147 -7.69 25.45 -0.18
N VAL A 148 -7.44 25.61 1.14
CA VAL A 148 -6.26 25.10 1.82
C VAL A 148 -6.73 24.25 3.00
N SER A 149 -6.20 23.04 3.11
CA SER A 149 -6.58 22.12 4.19
C SER A 149 -5.42 21.26 4.63
N LYS A 150 -5.43 20.89 5.92
CA LYS A 150 -4.49 19.93 6.48
C LYS A 150 -5.13 18.55 6.61
N GLY A 151 -4.45 17.52 6.13
CA GLY A 151 -4.82 16.11 6.27
C GLY A 151 -3.96 15.39 7.30
N TYR A 152 -4.45 14.24 7.79
CA TYR A 152 -3.78 13.44 8.81
C TYR A 152 -4.11 11.96 8.65
N ARG A 153 -3.12 11.11 8.89
CA ARG A 153 -3.25 9.67 9.02
C ARG A 153 -2.49 9.21 10.25
N ALA A 154 -3.14 8.47 11.15
CA ALA A 154 -2.52 8.02 12.39
C ALA A 154 -1.33 7.07 12.14
N GLY A 155 -0.37 7.08 13.05
CA GLY A 155 0.67 6.08 13.14
C GLY A 155 0.18 4.77 13.76
N GLY A 156 1.09 3.82 13.95
CA GLY A 156 0.74 2.52 14.51
C GLY A 156 1.94 1.60 14.67
N TYR A 157 1.68 0.29 14.62
CA TYR A 157 2.68 -0.75 14.83
C TYR A 157 2.63 -1.80 13.70
N ASN A 158 3.81 -2.29 13.30
CA ASN A 158 4.01 -3.34 12.30
C ASN A 158 4.11 -4.70 12.98
N ILE A 159 3.03 -5.44 13.05
CA ILE A 159 3.03 -6.79 13.64
C ILE A 159 3.83 -7.81 12.81
N GLN A 160 3.97 -7.61 11.51
CA GLN A 160 4.77 -8.49 10.63
C GLN A 160 6.27 -8.49 11.00
N MET A 161 6.76 -7.42 11.64
CA MET A 161 8.17 -7.29 12.04
C MET A 161 8.58 -8.29 13.14
N PHE A 162 7.63 -8.83 13.91
CA PHE A 162 7.96 -9.78 14.97
C PHE A 162 8.59 -11.07 14.45
N SER A 163 8.20 -11.52 13.26
CA SER A 163 8.84 -12.68 12.62
C SER A 163 10.32 -12.41 12.34
N ASP A 164 10.64 -11.24 11.80
CA ASP A 164 12.03 -10.88 11.49
C ASP A 164 12.85 -10.64 12.76
N ILE A 165 12.28 -10.00 13.78
CA ILE A 165 12.91 -9.77 15.07
C ILE A 165 13.29 -11.11 15.71
N LEU A 166 12.31 -12.02 15.86
CA LEU A 166 12.54 -13.32 16.47
C LEU A 166 13.54 -14.17 15.69
N GLN A 167 13.45 -14.20 14.35
CA GLN A 167 14.42 -14.94 13.53
C GLN A 167 15.82 -14.37 13.65
N SER A 168 15.97 -13.05 13.67
CA SER A 168 17.27 -12.38 13.82
C SER A 168 17.88 -12.67 15.20
N GLU A 169 17.09 -12.64 16.27
CA GLU A 169 17.53 -12.99 17.63
C GLU A 169 18.00 -14.44 17.72
N LEU A 170 17.19 -15.37 17.19
CA LEU A 170 17.56 -16.79 17.18
C LEU A 170 18.84 -17.05 16.40
N GLN A 171 19.01 -16.44 15.22
CA GLN A 171 20.21 -16.59 14.40
C GLN A 171 21.47 -16.02 15.09
N ALA A 172 21.34 -14.85 15.72
CA ALA A 172 22.44 -14.24 16.44
C ALA A 172 22.90 -15.11 17.61
N GLN A 173 21.96 -15.70 18.35
CA GLN A 173 22.28 -16.55 19.51
C GLN A 173 22.71 -17.95 19.11
N ALA A 174 22.22 -18.51 18.00
CA ALA A 174 22.53 -19.83 17.52
C ALA A 174 24.05 -20.07 17.32
N GLN A 175 24.77 -19.02 16.88
CA GLN A 175 26.24 -19.12 16.66
C GLN A 175 27.05 -19.39 17.93
N SER A 176 26.49 -19.04 19.10
CA SER A 176 27.17 -19.19 20.40
C SER A 176 26.51 -20.20 21.32
N ALA A 177 25.38 -20.77 20.97
CA ALA A 177 24.64 -21.70 21.81
C ALA A 177 25.44 -23.01 22.01
N ARG A 178 25.48 -23.48 23.26
CA ARG A 178 26.07 -24.74 23.67
C ARG A 178 25.14 -25.44 24.65
N GLY A 179 23.95 -25.81 24.16
CA GLY A 179 22.84 -26.35 24.93
C GLY A 179 21.61 -25.45 24.82
N ASP A 180 20.64 -25.70 25.67
CA ASP A 180 19.38 -24.96 25.64
C ASP A 180 19.52 -23.53 26.18
N VAL A 181 19.17 -22.55 25.37
CA VAL A 181 19.27 -21.11 25.70
C VAL A 181 17.92 -20.44 25.47
N THR A 182 17.46 -19.70 26.48
CA THR A 182 16.33 -18.78 26.34
C THR A 182 16.85 -17.35 26.33
N ILE A 183 16.49 -16.58 25.30
CA ILE A 183 16.92 -15.19 25.15
C ILE A 183 16.15 -14.33 26.15
N PRO A 184 16.82 -13.65 27.09
CA PRO A 184 16.15 -12.75 28.03
C PRO A 184 15.81 -11.41 27.38
N HIS A 185 14.66 -10.83 27.74
CA HIS A 185 14.23 -9.50 27.30
C HIS A 185 14.01 -8.61 28.53
N ASP A 186 14.80 -7.58 28.63
CA ASP A 186 14.65 -6.50 29.60
C ASP A 186 13.85 -5.33 29.01
N GLU A 187 13.57 -4.32 29.81
CA GLU A 187 12.85 -3.13 29.38
C GLU A 187 13.53 -2.40 28.20
N ALA A 188 14.88 -2.41 28.19
CA ALA A 188 15.63 -1.81 27.09
C ALA A 188 15.47 -2.62 25.77
N ALA A 189 15.32 -3.94 25.85
CA ALA A 189 15.01 -4.77 24.70
C ALA A 189 13.61 -4.47 24.14
N TYR A 190 12.60 -4.36 25.01
CA TYR A 190 11.25 -3.98 24.60
C TYR A 190 11.19 -2.56 24.01
N GLU A 191 11.95 -1.60 24.54
CA GLU A 191 12.05 -0.27 23.95
C GLU A 191 12.64 -0.31 22.53
N ARG A 192 13.68 -1.11 22.28
CA ARG A 192 14.24 -1.29 20.92
C ARG A 192 13.23 -1.93 19.98
N ILE A 193 12.50 -2.95 20.45
CA ILE A 193 11.43 -3.59 19.69
C ILE A 193 10.37 -2.56 19.33
N ARG A 194 9.89 -1.76 20.28
CA ARG A 194 8.91 -0.70 20.07
C ARG A 194 9.36 0.29 18.99
N GLN A 195 10.62 0.74 19.02
CA GLN A 195 11.17 1.65 18.02
C GLN A 195 11.23 1.00 16.62
N THR A 196 11.46 -0.29 16.54
CA THR A 196 11.52 -1.03 15.28
C THR A 196 10.14 -1.23 14.66
N ILE A 197 9.14 -1.55 15.48
CA ILE A 197 7.79 -1.86 14.99
C ILE A 197 6.90 -0.62 14.79
N ALA A 198 7.20 0.51 15.45
CA ALA A 198 6.37 1.71 15.40
C ALA A 198 6.58 2.49 14.11
N TYR A 199 5.50 3.06 13.58
CA TYR A 199 5.56 4.05 12.52
C TYR A 199 4.79 5.32 12.90
N LYS A 200 5.28 6.46 12.39
CA LYS A 200 4.81 7.81 12.75
C LYS A 200 3.56 8.19 11.96
N PRO A 201 2.76 9.15 12.47
CA PRO A 201 1.68 9.74 11.71
C PRO A 201 2.18 10.42 10.43
N GLU A 202 1.35 10.34 9.38
CA GLU A 202 1.49 11.10 8.15
C GLU A 202 0.64 12.37 8.26
N THR A 203 1.15 13.50 7.78
CA THR A 203 0.41 14.74 7.65
C THR A 203 0.57 15.32 6.26
N SER A 204 -0.47 15.98 5.77
CA SER A 204 -0.44 16.63 4.46
C SER A 204 -1.05 18.02 4.50
N TRP A 205 -0.54 18.90 3.63
CA TRP A 205 -1.18 20.15 3.29
C TRP A 205 -1.62 20.11 1.84
N ASN A 206 -2.91 20.35 1.61
CA ASN A 206 -3.50 20.44 0.28
C ASN A 206 -3.85 21.88 -0.06
N TYR A 207 -3.44 22.32 -1.24
CA TYR A 207 -3.77 23.60 -1.86
C TYR A 207 -4.52 23.30 -3.14
N GLU A 208 -5.73 23.78 -3.27
CA GLU A 208 -6.62 23.43 -4.38
C GLU A 208 -7.34 24.68 -4.91
N VAL A 209 -7.45 24.76 -6.21
CA VAL A 209 -8.31 25.72 -6.91
C VAL A 209 -9.17 24.96 -7.90
N GLY A 210 -10.42 25.35 -8.01
CA GLY A 210 -11.32 24.66 -8.93
C GLY A 210 -12.55 25.49 -9.31
N THR A 211 -13.34 24.90 -10.18
CA THR A 211 -14.61 25.50 -10.64
C THR A 211 -15.65 24.43 -10.85
N HIS A 212 -16.88 24.76 -10.49
CA HIS A 212 -18.08 24.02 -10.81
C HIS A 212 -18.94 24.85 -11.76
N LEU A 213 -19.11 24.37 -12.99
CA LEU A 213 -19.88 25.04 -14.02
C LEU A 213 -21.17 24.29 -14.27
N ASN A 214 -22.27 25.01 -14.18
CA ASN A 214 -23.61 24.54 -14.57
C ASN A 214 -24.02 25.28 -15.82
N LEU A 215 -24.14 24.56 -16.93
CA LEU A 215 -24.35 25.10 -18.28
C LEU A 215 -25.62 24.54 -18.90
N PHE A 216 -26.17 25.26 -19.92
CA PHE A 216 -27.31 24.82 -20.72
C PHE A 216 -28.52 24.41 -19.85
N ASP A 217 -29.02 25.34 -19.03
CA ASP A 217 -30.13 25.10 -18.12
C ASP A 217 -29.97 23.91 -17.19
N ASN A 218 -28.73 23.75 -16.63
CA ASN A 218 -28.32 22.64 -15.79
C ASN A 218 -28.26 21.25 -16.49
N GLN A 219 -28.26 21.23 -17.83
CA GLN A 219 -28.11 19.94 -18.55
C GLN A 219 -26.68 19.46 -18.65
N LEU A 220 -25.70 20.35 -18.44
CA LEU A 220 -24.28 20.03 -18.48
C LEU A 220 -23.56 20.55 -17.21
N HIS A 221 -22.92 19.66 -16.49
CA HIS A 221 -22.09 19.98 -15.34
C HIS A 221 -20.63 19.69 -15.68
N VAL A 222 -19.76 20.68 -15.43
CA VAL A 222 -18.32 20.57 -15.63
C VAL A 222 -17.62 20.95 -14.32
N ASP A 223 -16.81 20.05 -13.79
CA ASP A 223 -15.99 20.29 -12.62
C ASP A 223 -14.53 20.21 -13.04
N LEU A 224 -13.73 21.23 -12.70
CA LEU A 224 -12.30 21.27 -12.93
C LEU A 224 -11.61 21.65 -11.64
N ALA A 225 -10.52 20.95 -11.32
CA ALA A 225 -9.69 21.29 -10.18
C ALA A 225 -8.21 21.12 -10.53
N ALA A 226 -7.36 21.95 -9.91
CA ALA A 226 -5.93 21.79 -9.88
C ALA A 226 -5.48 21.80 -8.42
N TYR A 227 -4.59 20.90 -8.05
CA TYR A 227 -4.12 20.79 -6.66
C TYR A 227 -2.62 20.61 -6.57
N TYR A 228 -2.10 21.01 -5.41
CA TYR A 228 -0.75 20.72 -4.98
C TYR A 228 -0.79 20.25 -3.51
N MET A 229 -0.21 19.09 -3.24
CA MET A 229 -0.18 18.48 -1.91
C MET A 229 1.26 18.25 -1.46
N GLN A 230 1.57 18.63 -0.23
CA GLN A 230 2.82 18.31 0.45
C GLN A 230 2.53 17.30 1.54
N VAL A 231 3.27 16.20 1.54
CA VAL A 231 3.12 15.11 2.53
C VAL A 231 4.40 14.99 3.35
N HIS A 232 4.24 14.89 4.67
CA HIS A 232 5.33 14.69 5.62
C HIS A 232 5.15 13.35 6.32
N ASN A 233 6.25 12.62 6.53
CA ASN A 233 6.25 11.26 7.08
C ASN A 233 5.33 10.32 6.29
N GLN A 234 5.37 10.38 4.97
CA GLN A 234 4.51 9.58 4.12
C GLN A 234 4.57 8.11 4.50
N GLN A 235 3.42 7.51 4.76
CA GLN A 235 3.32 6.10 5.07
C GLN A 235 3.31 5.27 3.78
N LEU A 236 4.33 4.43 3.63
CA LEU A 236 4.47 3.49 2.53
C LEU A 236 4.39 2.07 3.04
N SER A 237 3.69 1.22 2.29
CA SER A 237 3.73 -0.21 2.49
C SER A 237 4.81 -0.81 1.61
N VAL A 238 5.92 -1.23 2.22
CA VAL A 238 7.06 -1.87 1.56
C VAL A 238 7.14 -3.35 1.91
N LEU A 239 7.93 -4.13 1.16
CA LEU A 239 8.20 -5.52 1.54
C LEU A 239 8.95 -5.56 2.86
N ALA A 240 8.49 -6.40 3.78
CA ALA A 240 9.10 -6.52 5.11
C ALA A 240 10.35 -7.38 5.07
N GLY A 241 11.39 -6.89 5.75
CA GLY A 241 12.51 -7.60 6.30
C GLY A 241 13.44 -8.33 5.36
N ASN A 242 14.46 -8.93 5.97
CA ASN A 242 15.50 -9.70 5.29
C ASN A 242 15.00 -11.03 4.72
N TYR A 243 13.86 -11.51 5.16
CA TYR A 243 13.29 -12.81 4.79
C TYR A 243 12.18 -12.73 3.73
N GLY A 244 11.79 -11.51 3.30
CA GLY A 244 10.95 -11.27 2.13
C GLY A 244 9.48 -11.67 2.28
N PHE A 245 8.99 -11.92 3.47
CA PHE A 245 7.61 -12.30 3.73
C PHE A 245 6.82 -11.16 4.37
N GLY A 246 5.70 -10.77 3.73
CA GLY A 246 4.79 -9.76 4.23
C GLY A 246 5.16 -8.33 3.82
N ARG A 247 4.38 -7.39 4.29
CA ARG A 247 4.55 -5.96 4.05
C ARG A 247 4.51 -5.20 5.36
N MET A 248 5.35 -4.21 5.50
CA MET A 248 5.38 -3.32 6.66
C MET A 248 5.13 -1.87 6.25
N MET A 249 4.69 -1.05 7.18
CA MET A 249 4.53 0.37 6.99
C MET A 249 5.82 1.10 7.40
N VAL A 250 6.37 1.89 6.52
CA VAL A 250 7.51 2.78 6.79
C VAL A 250 7.13 4.24 6.56
N ASN A 251 7.86 5.15 7.18
CA ASN A 251 7.70 6.58 6.93
C ASN A 251 8.77 7.03 5.92
N ALA A 252 8.34 7.31 4.70
CA ALA A 252 9.19 7.78 3.61
C ALA A 252 9.31 9.31 3.64
N GLY A 253 9.99 9.88 4.59
CA GLY A 253 10.33 11.30 4.67
C GLY A 253 9.26 12.26 4.14
N LYS A 254 9.54 12.94 3.04
CA LYS A 254 8.63 13.90 2.40
C LYS A 254 8.30 13.48 0.97
N SER A 255 7.08 13.76 0.56
CA SER A 255 6.67 13.69 -0.84
C SER A 255 5.80 14.89 -1.22
N HIS A 256 5.62 15.07 -2.50
CA HIS A 256 4.72 16.06 -3.06
C HIS A 256 3.94 15.45 -4.20
N SER A 257 2.70 15.89 -4.33
CA SER A 257 1.80 15.49 -5.40
C SER A 257 1.17 16.74 -6.00
N CYS A 258 1.10 16.80 -7.31
CA CYS A 258 0.30 17.81 -8.00
C CYS A 258 -0.51 17.16 -9.10
N GLY A 259 -1.65 17.75 -9.41
CA GLY A 259 -2.53 17.15 -10.39
C GLY A 259 -3.63 18.07 -10.90
N LEU A 260 -4.33 17.53 -11.88
CA LEU A 260 -5.52 18.12 -12.48
C LEU A 260 -6.63 17.09 -12.42
N GLU A 261 -7.83 17.54 -12.09
CA GLU A 261 -9.05 16.75 -12.12
C GLU A 261 -10.07 17.43 -12.99
N ALA A 262 -10.73 16.67 -13.85
CA ALA A 262 -11.81 17.16 -14.70
C ALA A 262 -12.94 16.14 -14.70
N SER A 263 -14.17 16.61 -14.54
CA SER A 263 -15.35 15.79 -14.76
C SER A 263 -16.37 16.53 -15.59
N VAL A 264 -17.06 15.79 -16.44
CA VAL A 264 -18.18 16.25 -17.26
C VAL A 264 -19.28 15.24 -17.11
N ARG A 265 -20.48 15.73 -16.83
CA ARG A 265 -21.69 14.90 -16.80
C ARG A 265 -22.88 15.67 -17.34
N GLY A 266 -23.77 14.98 -18.01
CA GLY A 266 -24.92 15.62 -18.58
C GLY A 266 -25.95 14.66 -19.13
N ALA A 267 -27.04 15.25 -19.59
CA ALA A 267 -28.08 14.57 -20.32
C ALA A 267 -28.42 15.35 -21.59
N ALA A 268 -28.83 14.65 -22.64
CA ALA A 268 -29.19 15.21 -23.93
C ALA A 268 -30.36 14.42 -24.56
N LEU A 269 -30.88 14.89 -25.67
CA LEU A 269 -31.94 14.22 -26.44
C LEU A 269 -33.17 13.92 -25.57
N ASP A 270 -33.70 14.94 -24.91
CA ASP A 270 -34.84 14.82 -23.99
C ASP A 270 -34.60 13.80 -22.86
N ASN A 271 -33.40 13.83 -22.28
CA ASN A 271 -32.92 12.91 -21.24
C ASN A 271 -32.81 11.44 -21.68
N LYS A 272 -32.84 11.16 -22.97
CA LYS A 272 -32.63 9.79 -23.50
C LYS A 272 -31.17 9.39 -23.49
N LEU A 273 -30.26 10.34 -23.65
CA LEU A 273 -28.81 10.13 -23.55
C LEU A 273 -28.31 10.71 -22.24
N SER A 274 -27.74 9.88 -21.37
CA SER A 274 -26.94 10.30 -20.22
C SER A 274 -25.48 9.96 -20.45
N TYR A 275 -24.58 10.87 -20.08
CA TYR A 275 -23.15 10.67 -20.26
C TYR A 275 -22.36 11.27 -19.10
N GLY A 276 -21.21 10.66 -18.85
CA GLY A 276 -20.26 11.14 -17.87
C GLY A 276 -18.83 10.78 -18.25
N MET A 277 -17.89 11.66 -17.91
CA MET A 277 -16.46 11.43 -18.06
C MET A 277 -15.75 12.06 -16.86
N SER A 278 -14.80 11.33 -16.29
CA SER A 278 -13.89 11.82 -15.25
C SER A 278 -12.46 11.52 -15.67
N TYR A 279 -11.60 12.51 -15.55
CA TYR A 279 -10.17 12.39 -15.84
C TYR A 279 -9.36 12.96 -14.68
N GLY A 280 -8.32 12.24 -14.28
CA GLY A 280 -7.35 12.66 -13.28
C GLY A 280 -5.93 12.54 -13.81
N LEU A 281 -5.12 13.57 -13.60
CA LEU A 281 -3.66 13.57 -13.76
C LEU A 281 -3.05 13.74 -12.37
N THR A 282 -2.17 12.82 -11.96
CA THR A 282 -1.47 12.88 -10.67
C THR A 282 0.01 12.64 -10.86
N ILE A 283 0.83 13.61 -10.46
CA ILE A 283 2.28 13.50 -10.44
C ILE A 283 2.72 13.52 -8.98
N ALA A 284 2.93 12.33 -8.41
CA ALA A 284 3.38 12.14 -7.03
C ALA A 284 4.83 11.67 -7.00
N LYS A 285 5.72 12.40 -6.31
CA LYS A 285 7.15 12.11 -6.25
C LYS A 285 7.69 12.25 -4.83
N PHE A 286 8.70 11.45 -4.51
CA PHE A 286 9.45 11.61 -3.28
C PHE A 286 10.29 12.89 -3.32
N GLY A 287 10.19 13.70 -2.26
CA GLY A 287 11.06 14.83 -2.00
C GLY A 287 12.30 14.41 -1.23
N GLU A 288 12.10 13.63 -0.16
CA GLU A 288 13.15 13.09 0.70
C GLU A 288 12.76 11.67 1.09
N TYR A 289 13.43 10.70 0.51
CA TYR A 289 13.31 9.30 0.92
C TYR A 289 14.61 8.57 0.61
N ALA A 290 15.15 7.91 1.61
CA ALA A 290 16.32 7.04 1.47
C ALA A 290 16.14 5.82 2.37
N ASP A 291 16.62 4.67 1.93
CA ASP A 291 16.59 3.43 2.67
C ASP A 291 17.97 2.79 2.70
N SER A 292 18.25 2.04 3.75
CA SER A 292 19.50 1.29 3.92
C SER A 292 19.32 -0.12 3.36
N LEU A 293 20.12 -0.44 2.37
CA LEU A 293 20.14 -1.79 1.79
C LEU A 293 20.85 -2.78 2.72
N SER A 294 20.63 -4.08 2.50
CA SER A 294 21.21 -5.16 3.29
C SER A 294 22.76 -5.19 3.27
N ASP A 295 23.38 -4.56 2.26
CA ASP A 295 24.83 -4.39 2.16
C ASP A 295 25.38 -3.18 2.93
N GLY A 296 24.51 -2.43 3.64
CA GLY A 296 24.84 -1.23 4.39
C GLY A 296 24.92 0.05 3.55
N THR A 297 24.68 -0.02 2.24
CA THR A 297 24.61 1.16 1.37
C THR A 297 23.28 1.89 1.55
N VAL A 298 23.29 3.22 1.44
CA VAL A 298 22.09 4.05 1.48
C VAL A 298 21.67 4.38 0.07
N ARG A 299 20.46 3.96 -0.32
CA ARG A 299 19.86 4.27 -1.61
C ARG A 299 18.85 5.42 -1.47
N SER A 300 19.05 6.48 -2.23
CA SER A 300 18.11 7.60 -2.31
C SER A 300 17.07 7.35 -3.41
N TYR A 301 15.81 7.54 -3.06
CA TYR A 301 14.66 7.47 -3.99
C TYR A 301 14.10 8.85 -4.32
N LYS A 302 14.84 9.92 -4.01
CA LYS A 302 14.46 11.30 -4.31
C LYS A 302 14.11 11.46 -5.80
N HIS A 303 12.99 12.13 -6.08
CA HIS A 303 12.39 12.34 -7.40
C HIS A 303 11.78 11.11 -8.08
N ASN A 304 11.89 9.92 -7.52
CA ASN A 304 11.13 8.76 -7.97
C ASN A 304 9.64 8.96 -7.71
N TYR A 305 8.82 8.33 -8.56
CA TYR A 305 7.37 8.34 -8.38
C TYR A 305 6.98 7.51 -7.17
N VAL A 306 5.98 7.99 -6.44
CA VAL A 306 5.37 7.26 -5.32
C VAL A 306 4.66 6.01 -5.87
N PRO A 307 4.94 4.81 -5.33
CA PRO A 307 4.31 3.58 -5.79
C PRO A 307 2.77 3.58 -5.65
N PHE A 308 2.10 2.78 -6.47
CA PHE A 308 0.65 2.58 -6.48
C PHE A 308 -0.18 3.83 -6.83
N VAL A 309 0.45 4.87 -7.34
CA VAL A 309 -0.23 6.08 -7.82
C VAL A 309 -0.23 6.09 -9.35
N PRO A 310 -1.36 5.84 -10.02
CA PRO A 310 -1.44 5.96 -11.47
C PRO A 310 -1.30 7.41 -11.90
N MET A 311 -0.47 7.65 -12.92
CA MET A 311 -0.25 9.00 -13.44
C MET A 311 -1.50 9.58 -14.10
N HIS A 312 -2.28 8.75 -14.77
CA HIS A 312 -3.54 9.14 -15.42
C HIS A 312 -4.63 8.16 -15.02
N THR A 313 -5.82 8.68 -14.80
CA THR A 313 -7.04 7.89 -14.61
C THR A 313 -8.14 8.47 -15.49
N LEU A 314 -8.89 7.60 -16.16
CA LEU A 314 -10.04 7.99 -16.98
C LEU A 314 -11.17 7.01 -16.71
N ALA A 315 -12.38 7.55 -16.50
CA ALA A 315 -13.61 6.81 -16.54
C ALA A 315 -14.60 7.59 -17.39
N ALA A 316 -15.25 6.90 -18.34
CA ALA A 316 -16.29 7.50 -19.18
C ALA A 316 -17.43 6.51 -19.34
N SER A 317 -18.66 7.03 -19.39
CA SER A 317 -19.85 6.22 -19.67
C SER A 317 -20.83 7.02 -20.50
N ALA A 318 -21.62 6.30 -21.30
CA ALA A 318 -22.75 6.85 -22.04
C ALA A 318 -23.84 5.80 -22.12
N ASP A 319 -25.07 6.19 -21.77
CA ASP A 319 -26.25 5.35 -21.75
C ASP A 319 -27.33 5.99 -22.62
N TYR A 320 -27.86 5.22 -23.57
CA TYR A 320 -28.93 5.68 -24.42
C TYR A 320 -30.18 4.84 -24.21
N ARG A 321 -31.26 5.51 -23.81
CA ARG A 321 -32.56 4.91 -23.57
C ARG A 321 -33.44 4.97 -24.82
N ILE A 322 -33.97 3.85 -25.22
CA ILE A 322 -34.91 3.66 -26.31
C ILE A 322 -36.24 3.30 -25.68
N ASP A 323 -37.20 4.22 -25.74
CA ASP A 323 -38.57 3.96 -25.29
C ASP A 323 -39.35 3.17 -26.35
N ILE A 324 -40.05 2.13 -25.94
CA ILE A 324 -40.79 1.25 -26.82
C ILE A 324 -42.26 1.74 -26.87
N ASP A 325 -42.74 2.01 -28.08
CA ASP A 325 -44.12 2.40 -28.30
C ASP A 325 -45.07 1.23 -28.00
N GLN A 326 -45.86 1.41 -26.96
CA GLN A 326 -46.78 0.39 -26.45
C GLN A 326 -48.07 0.25 -27.26
N THR A 327 -48.34 1.18 -28.15
CA THR A 327 -49.54 1.13 -29.01
C THR A 327 -49.52 -0.01 -30.03
N GLN A 328 -48.34 -0.57 -30.32
CA GLN A 328 -48.14 -1.65 -31.26
C GLN A 328 -47.98 -3.03 -30.62
N MET A 329 -48.02 -3.13 -29.31
CA MET A 329 -47.81 -4.41 -28.59
C MET A 329 -49.13 -4.99 -28.07
N LEU A 330 -49.32 -6.31 -28.24
CA LEU A 330 -50.40 -7.05 -27.62
C LEU A 330 -50.30 -7.00 -26.09
N PRO A 331 -51.39 -6.63 -25.37
CA PRO A 331 -51.37 -6.57 -23.92
C PRO A 331 -51.21 -7.99 -23.32
N THR A 332 -50.02 -8.36 -22.92
CA THR A 332 -49.75 -9.57 -22.13
C THR A 332 -49.85 -9.22 -20.64
N ARG A 333 -50.63 -10.02 -19.87
CA ARG A 333 -50.85 -9.82 -18.44
C ARG A 333 -49.52 -9.75 -17.69
N GLY A 334 -49.16 -8.53 -17.19
CA GLY A 334 -48.04 -8.31 -16.28
C GLY A 334 -46.68 -8.02 -16.92
N PHE A 335 -46.48 -8.31 -18.20
CA PHE A 335 -45.23 -8.03 -18.92
C PHE A 335 -45.43 -6.95 -19.95
N THR A 336 -44.91 -5.76 -19.73
CA THR A 336 -45.01 -4.65 -20.67
C THR A 336 -43.59 -4.20 -21.00
N PHE A 337 -43.10 -4.49 -22.23
CA PHE A 337 -41.81 -4.03 -22.69
C PHE A 337 -41.77 -2.51 -22.80
N ARG A 338 -41.10 -1.84 -21.86
CA ARG A 338 -41.17 -0.38 -21.70
C ARG A 338 -40.02 0.33 -22.39
N SER A 339 -38.83 -0.15 -22.22
CA SER A 339 -37.64 0.49 -22.78
C SER A 339 -36.43 -0.47 -22.82
N VAL A 340 -35.49 -0.10 -23.68
CA VAL A 340 -34.14 -0.68 -23.68
C VAL A 340 -33.15 0.45 -23.45
N THR A 341 -32.25 0.28 -22.50
CA THR A 341 -31.10 1.15 -22.30
C THR A 341 -29.85 0.42 -22.78
N VAL A 342 -29.12 0.99 -23.71
CA VAL A 342 -27.82 0.48 -24.15
C VAL A 342 -26.74 1.43 -23.65
N GLY A 343 -25.69 0.85 -23.08
CA GLY A 343 -24.64 1.64 -22.49
C GLY A 343 -23.24 1.11 -22.81
N LEU A 344 -22.30 2.05 -22.85
CA LEU A 344 -20.88 1.81 -22.97
C LEU A 344 -20.16 2.45 -21.79
N ASN A 345 -19.15 1.77 -21.29
CA ASN A 345 -18.28 2.29 -20.25
C ASN A 345 -16.82 2.02 -20.60
N LEU A 346 -15.99 3.02 -20.40
CA LEU A 346 -14.54 2.97 -20.62
C LEU A 346 -13.85 3.34 -19.32
N THR A 347 -12.91 2.50 -18.88
CA THR A 347 -11.95 2.87 -17.83
C THR A 347 -10.54 2.75 -18.38
N ALA A 348 -9.68 3.70 -18.07
CA ALA A 348 -8.30 3.64 -18.47
C ALA A 348 -7.39 4.11 -17.34
N GLN A 349 -6.22 3.51 -17.26
CA GLN A 349 -5.22 3.81 -16.27
C GLN A 349 -3.88 4.01 -16.94
N GLY A 350 -3.20 5.10 -16.57
CA GLY A 350 -1.85 5.40 -17.02
C GLY A 350 -0.81 4.56 -16.30
N GLN A 351 0.44 4.89 -16.56
CA GLN A 351 1.57 4.20 -15.95
C GLN A 351 1.51 4.28 -14.42
N THR A 352 1.74 3.15 -13.76
CA THR A 352 1.81 3.00 -12.31
C THR A 352 3.06 2.22 -11.95
N TYR A 353 3.85 2.71 -11.02
CA TYR A 353 4.99 1.98 -10.47
C TYR A 353 4.55 1.16 -9.25
N TRP A 354 5.19 0.00 -9.04
CA TRP A 354 4.87 -0.91 -7.96
C TRP A 354 5.88 -0.88 -6.82
N ASP A 355 7.05 -0.26 -7.05
CA ASP A 355 8.18 -0.20 -6.14
C ASP A 355 8.77 1.22 -6.05
N GLU A 356 9.49 1.49 -4.97
CA GLU A 356 10.10 2.78 -4.68
C GLU A 356 11.26 3.12 -5.64
N ALA A 357 11.91 2.09 -6.18
CA ALA A 357 12.98 2.22 -7.17
C ALA A 357 12.46 2.56 -8.56
N ASN A 358 11.17 2.44 -8.80
CA ASN A 358 10.50 2.58 -10.09
C ASN A 358 11.02 1.57 -11.14
N SER A 359 11.46 0.40 -10.70
CA SER A 359 11.93 -0.68 -11.56
C SER A 359 10.79 -1.48 -12.18
N CYS A 360 9.72 -1.70 -11.40
CA CYS A 360 8.55 -2.48 -11.79
C CYS A 360 7.34 -1.58 -12.04
N LYS A 361 6.68 -1.72 -13.19
CA LYS A 361 5.56 -0.86 -13.57
C LYS A 361 4.49 -1.58 -14.39
N GLN A 362 3.25 -1.12 -14.25
CA GLN A 362 2.17 -1.33 -15.19
C GLN A 362 2.18 -0.19 -16.23
N LYS A 363 2.18 -0.55 -17.51
CA LYS A 363 2.01 0.42 -18.60
C LYS A 363 0.53 0.83 -18.69
N PHE A 364 0.26 1.86 -19.49
CA PHE A 364 -1.11 2.27 -19.82
C PHE A 364 -1.95 1.08 -20.30
N TYR A 365 -3.19 1.03 -19.84
CA TYR A 365 -4.22 0.12 -20.35
C TYR A 365 -5.60 0.76 -20.30
N ALA A 366 -6.53 0.24 -21.14
CA ALA A 366 -7.91 0.66 -21.15
C ALA A 366 -8.83 -0.57 -21.23
N LEU A 367 -9.96 -0.51 -20.55
CA LEU A 367 -10.98 -1.54 -20.47
C LEU A 367 -12.30 -0.96 -20.96
N LEU A 368 -12.84 -1.57 -22.01
CA LEU A 368 -14.16 -1.22 -22.54
C LEU A 368 -15.19 -2.23 -22.05
N GLY A 369 -16.31 -1.74 -21.56
CA GLY A 369 -17.49 -2.54 -21.25
C GLY A 369 -18.72 -2.05 -22.00
N ALA A 370 -19.71 -2.91 -22.10
CA ALA A 370 -21.02 -2.60 -22.68
C ALA A 370 -22.12 -3.28 -21.88
N HIS A 371 -23.31 -2.70 -21.90
CA HIS A 371 -24.49 -3.33 -21.33
C HIS A 371 -25.76 -2.98 -22.13
N ALA A 372 -26.75 -3.83 -21.98
CA ALA A 372 -28.10 -3.60 -22.49
C ALA A 372 -29.10 -4.03 -21.40
N ASP A 373 -29.91 -3.09 -20.94
CA ASP A 373 -30.94 -3.31 -19.93
C ASP A 373 -32.32 -3.18 -20.58
N ALA A 374 -33.13 -4.25 -20.52
CA ALA A 374 -34.48 -4.29 -21.03
C ALA A 374 -35.47 -4.27 -19.86
N ASP A 375 -36.33 -3.22 -19.79
CA ASP A 375 -37.37 -3.05 -18.76
C ASP A 375 -38.72 -3.61 -19.26
N PHE A 376 -39.21 -4.65 -18.58
CA PHE A 376 -40.53 -5.26 -18.83
C PHE A 376 -41.56 -4.90 -17.74
N GLY A 377 -41.31 -3.85 -16.96
CA GLY A 377 -42.19 -3.39 -15.89
C GLY A 377 -42.04 -4.21 -14.61
N VAL A 378 -42.51 -5.44 -14.60
CA VAL A 378 -42.39 -6.36 -13.45
C VAL A 378 -41.01 -7.03 -13.36
N CYS A 379 -40.28 -7.07 -14.45
CA CYS A 379 -38.91 -7.56 -14.45
C CYS A 379 -38.01 -6.71 -15.35
N HIS A 380 -36.72 -6.81 -15.12
CA HIS A 380 -35.69 -6.27 -16.00
C HIS A 380 -34.64 -7.35 -16.28
N VAL A 381 -34.05 -7.28 -17.47
CA VAL A 381 -32.99 -8.17 -17.94
C VAL A 381 -31.83 -7.30 -18.33
N ASN A 382 -30.71 -7.44 -17.64
CA ASN A 382 -29.47 -6.74 -17.94
C ASN A 382 -28.45 -7.73 -18.51
N LEU A 383 -28.02 -7.49 -19.74
CA LEU A 383 -26.89 -8.16 -20.39
C LEU A 383 -25.67 -7.27 -20.22
N TRP A 384 -24.58 -7.79 -19.69
CA TRP A 384 -23.36 -7.00 -19.52
C TRP A 384 -22.11 -7.72 -20.04
N MET A 385 -21.17 -6.92 -20.51
CA MET A 385 -19.86 -7.35 -20.96
C MET A 385 -18.78 -6.43 -20.35
N ARG A 386 -17.71 -7.01 -19.88
CA ARG A 386 -16.55 -6.32 -19.30
C ARG A 386 -15.28 -6.73 -20.02
N ASN A 387 -14.36 -5.79 -20.16
CA ASN A 387 -13.09 -5.99 -20.86
C ASN A 387 -13.29 -6.59 -22.26
N LEU A 388 -14.11 -5.91 -23.09
CA LEU A 388 -14.48 -6.35 -24.45
C LEU A 388 -13.29 -6.62 -25.36
N SER A 389 -12.18 -5.89 -25.15
CA SER A 389 -10.95 -6.02 -25.91
C SER A 389 -10.03 -7.16 -25.41
N ASP A 390 -10.43 -7.88 -24.36
CA ASP A 390 -9.60 -8.86 -23.64
C ASP A 390 -8.19 -8.32 -23.31
N THR A 391 -8.14 -7.05 -22.90
CA THR A 391 -6.90 -6.37 -22.56
C THR A 391 -6.22 -7.06 -21.39
N ARG A 392 -4.95 -7.40 -21.55
CA ARG A 392 -4.14 -8.01 -20.49
C ARG A 392 -3.44 -6.91 -19.69
N TYR A 393 -3.68 -6.89 -18.38
CA TYR A 393 -3.08 -5.92 -17.45
C TYR A 393 -2.81 -6.59 -16.12
N ASN A 394 -1.95 -5.96 -15.30
CA ASN A 394 -1.70 -6.41 -13.94
C ASN A 394 -2.41 -5.46 -12.96
N THR A 395 -3.02 -6.04 -11.93
CA THR A 395 -3.62 -5.30 -10.83
C THR A 395 -2.65 -5.04 -9.70
N PHE A 396 -1.57 -5.85 -9.65
CA PHE A 396 -0.53 -5.78 -8.64
C PHE A 396 0.73 -6.47 -9.16
N ALA A 397 1.92 -5.99 -8.75
CA ALA A 397 3.17 -6.70 -8.96
C ALA A 397 4.15 -6.42 -7.82
N ILE A 398 5.02 -7.40 -7.54
CA ILE A 398 6.12 -7.29 -6.58
C ILE A 398 7.38 -7.88 -7.18
N GLU A 399 8.53 -7.34 -6.83
CA GLU A 399 9.83 -7.99 -7.03
C GLU A 399 10.26 -8.67 -5.73
N SER A 400 10.76 -9.88 -5.81
CA SER A 400 11.34 -10.62 -4.70
C SER A 400 12.65 -11.25 -5.11
N ALA A 401 13.67 -11.09 -4.30
CA ALA A 401 14.98 -11.72 -4.45
C ALA A 401 15.20 -12.86 -3.44
N ALA A 402 14.15 -13.37 -2.81
CA ALA A 402 14.23 -14.39 -1.76
C ALA A 402 14.95 -15.69 -2.19
N THR A 403 15.02 -15.96 -3.49
CA THR A 403 15.74 -17.12 -4.06
C THR A 403 17.15 -16.79 -4.55
N GLY A 404 17.70 -15.62 -4.19
CA GLY A 404 19.00 -15.14 -4.67
C GLY A 404 18.99 -14.54 -6.08
N THR A 405 17.87 -14.63 -6.80
CA THR A 405 17.63 -13.98 -8.10
C THR A 405 16.36 -13.15 -8.03
N ALA A 406 16.38 -11.93 -8.56
CA ALA A 406 15.20 -11.09 -8.58
C ALA A 406 14.14 -11.66 -9.55
N HIS A 407 12.94 -11.91 -9.04
CA HIS A 407 11.78 -12.35 -9.80
C HIS A 407 10.62 -11.40 -9.59
N THR A 408 9.90 -11.08 -10.67
CA THR A 408 8.68 -10.29 -10.62
C THR A 408 7.46 -11.22 -10.59
N PHE A 409 6.66 -11.10 -9.54
CA PHE A 409 5.38 -11.78 -9.39
C PHE A 409 4.27 -10.76 -9.66
N ALA A 410 3.30 -11.12 -10.53
CA ALA A 410 2.23 -10.21 -10.89
C ALA A 410 0.86 -10.91 -10.80
N GLN A 411 -0.12 -10.19 -10.29
CA GLN A 411 -1.52 -10.58 -10.32
C GLN A 411 -2.17 -10.00 -11.58
N ARG A 412 -2.72 -10.87 -12.42
CA ARG A 412 -3.46 -10.47 -13.63
C ARG A 412 -4.83 -9.91 -13.27
N GLY A 413 -5.25 -8.90 -14.02
CA GLY A 413 -6.64 -8.45 -14.03
C GLY A 413 -7.56 -9.44 -14.76
N ASN A 414 -8.87 -9.23 -14.59
CA ASN A 414 -9.87 -10.11 -15.19
C ASN A 414 -9.84 -10.04 -16.74
N PRO A 415 -9.92 -11.17 -17.43
CA PRO A 415 -10.07 -11.21 -18.88
C PRO A 415 -11.48 -10.72 -19.29
N PHE A 416 -11.82 -10.89 -20.55
CA PHE A 416 -13.20 -10.70 -21.03
C PHE A 416 -14.19 -11.51 -20.17
N GLN A 417 -15.27 -10.84 -19.77
CA GLN A 417 -16.37 -11.43 -19.00
C GLN A 417 -17.69 -10.96 -19.57
N MET A 418 -18.70 -11.81 -19.54
CA MET A 418 -20.08 -11.45 -19.84
C MET A 418 -21.05 -12.14 -18.88
N GLY A 419 -22.20 -11.56 -18.68
CA GLY A 419 -23.22 -12.13 -17.81
C GLY A 419 -24.61 -11.54 -18.08
N VAL A 420 -25.57 -12.14 -17.39
CA VAL A 420 -26.98 -11.78 -17.42
C VAL A 420 -27.48 -11.63 -16.00
N ASP A 421 -28.11 -10.51 -15.70
CA ASP A 421 -28.79 -10.27 -14.42
C ASP A 421 -30.30 -10.19 -14.68
N LEU A 422 -31.06 -10.89 -13.86
CA LEU A 422 -32.52 -10.87 -13.87
C LEU A 422 -33.01 -10.27 -12.56
N GLY A 423 -33.77 -9.18 -12.64
CA GLY A 423 -34.39 -8.54 -11.48
C GLY A 423 -35.90 -8.52 -11.60
N PHE A 424 -36.59 -8.75 -10.47
CA PHE A 424 -38.05 -8.70 -10.40
C PHE A 424 -38.48 -7.63 -9.42
N ARG A 425 -39.54 -6.89 -9.78
CA ARG A 425 -40.21 -5.89 -8.92
C ARG A 425 -41.54 -6.48 -8.45
N PHE A 426 -41.69 -6.65 -7.16
CA PHE A 426 -42.92 -7.14 -6.53
C PHE A 426 -43.78 -6.01 -6.00
#